data_7c7affb46047071b44a6d21019374959
#
_entry.id   7c7affb46047071b44a6d21019374959
#
_cell.length_a   1.000
_cell.length_b   1.000
_cell.length_c   1.000
_cell.angle_alpha   90.00
_cell.angle_beta   90.00
_cell.angle_gamma   90.00
#
_symmetry.space_group_name_H-M   'P 1'
#
loop_
_entity.id
_entity.type
_entity.pdbx_description
1 polymer ?
#
loop_
_entity_poly.entity_id
_entity_poly.type
_entity_poly.pdbx_seq_one_letter_code
_entity_poly.pdbx_strand_id
1 'polypeptide(L)'
;MSAPALSELQSQLSIEFKDQKLLYEALVHRSYVNEHDEAASHNERLEFLGDAVLELAVTNYLYQNFPLSEGELTLLRSALVKKDNLAAVAKNLRLGDYILLSKGEEKSGGREKNYLLANTFEAVIGAIYLDQGYAASEKMILEFLLPTLDTIIAENLHIDAKSSLQEKAQASVGVTPTYKVIEESGPAHDRLFIMGAYINDELLATGQGSSKQQAEQAAARIALVTKQWP
;
A
#
# COMPACT_ATOMS: atom_id res chain seq x y z
N MET A 1 23.79 -7.94 -14.45
CA MET A 1 24.19 -7.68 -13.05
C MET A 1 23.90 -8.94 -12.27
N SER A 2 24.82 -9.42 -11.42
CA SER A 2 24.54 -10.56 -10.52
C SER A 2 23.44 -10.13 -9.53
N ALA A 3 22.47 -11.02 -9.27
CA ALA A 3 21.46 -10.77 -8.25
C ALA A 3 22.14 -10.47 -6.90
N PRO A 4 21.66 -9.51 -6.10
CA PRO A 4 22.18 -9.28 -4.76
C PRO A 4 22.09 -10.55 -3.92
N ALA A 5 23.02 -10.74 -3.01
CA ALA A 5 23.03 -11.94 -2.18
C ALA A 5 21.86 -11.91 -1.19
N LEU A 6 21.15 -13.03 -1.00
CA LEU A 6 20.05 -13.15 -0.01
C LEU A 6 20.51 -12.78 1.41
N SER A 7 21.80 -12.92 1.71
CA SER A 7 22.40 -12.49 2.98
C SER A 7 22.28 -10.98 3.23
N GLU A 8 22.35 -10.15 2.18
CA GLU A 8 22.14 -8.70 2.31
C GLU A 8 20.70 -8.39 2.67
N LEU A 9 19.74 -9.04 2.03
CA LEU A 9 18.33 -8.86 2.36
C LEU A 9 18.03 -9.30 3.79
N GLN A 10 18.53 -10.43 4.23
CA GLN A 10 18.38 -10.89 5.61
C GLN A 10 18.96 -9.90 6.62
N SER A 11 20.12 -9.30 6.32
CA SER A 11 20.71 -8.25 7.16
C SER A 11 19.85 -7.00 7.21
N GLN A 12 19.25 -6.57 6.08
CA GLN A 12 18.32 -5.43 6.02
C GLN A 12 17.05 -5.69 6.82
N LEU A 13 16.52 -6.92 6.76
CA LEU A 13 15.32 -7.34 7.51
C LEU A 13 15.62 -7.63 8.99
N SER A 14 16.88 -7.66 9.41
CA SER A 14 17.31 -8.12 10.74
C SER A 14 16.78 -9.54 11.06
N ILE A 15 16.68 -10.40 10.05
CA ILE A 15 16.13 -11.77 10.10
C ILE A 15 17.11 -12.74 9.45
N GLU A 16 17.53 -13.77 10.20
CA GLU A 16 18.29 -14.89 9.68
C GLU A 16 17.35 -16.08 9.49
N PHE A 17 17.11 -16.48 8.24
CA PHE A 17 16.24 -17.62 7.93
C PHE A 17 16.90 -18.95 8.26
N LYS A 18 16.18 -19.84 8.95
CA LYS A 18 16.54 -21.23 9.18
C LYS A 18 16.40 -22.03 7.90
N ASP A 19 15.31 -21.83 7.16
CA ASP A 19 15.10 -22.38 5.82
C ASP A 19 15.19 -21.28 4.74
N GLN A 20 16.35 -21.19 4.10
CA GLN A 20 16.62 -20.25 3.01
C GLN A 20 15.68 -20.41 1.81
N LYS A 21 15.05 -21.59 1.65
CA LYS A 21 14.12 -21.84 0.54
C LYS A 21 12.85 -21.01 0.67
N LEU A 22 12.39 -20.74 1.90
CA LEU A 22 11.21 -19.89 2.14
C LEU A 22 11.45 -18.46 1.68
N LEU A 23 12.62 -17.88 2.00
CA LEU A 23 12.99 -16.56 1.52
C LEU A 23 13.13 -16.54 0.00
N TYR A 24 13.79 -17.55 -0.58
CA TYR A 24 13.91 -17.66 -2.04
C TYR A 24 12.52 -17.70 -2.70
N GLU A 25 11.62 -18.57 -2.24
CA GLU A 25 10.25 -18.69 -2.77
C GLU A 25 9.47 -17.38 -2.68
N ALA A 26 9.61 -16.62 -1.56
CA ALA A 26 8.97 -15.32 -1.40
C ALA A 26 9.39 -14.29 -2.46
N LEU A 27 10.57 -14.45 -3.06
CA LEU A 27 11.11 -13.58 -4.08
C LEU A 27 10.81 -14.06 -5.52
N VAL A 28 10.27 -15.27 -5.70
CA VAL A 28 9.95 -15.83 -7.02
C VAL A 28 8.58 -15.34 -7.49
N HIS A 29 8.56 -14.46 -8.48
CA HIS A 29 7.32 -14.11 -9.16
C HIS A 29 6.88 -15.23 -10.11
N ARG A 30 5.56 -15.42 -10.28
CA ARG A 30 4.97 -16.45 -11.17
C ARG A 30 5.54 -16.44 -12.59
N SER A 31 5.93 -15.28 -13.12
CA SER A 31 6.49 -15.19 -14.46
C SER A 31 7.85 -15.87 -14.58
N TYR A 32 8.63 -15.91 -13.49
CA TYR A 32 9.94 -16.54 -13.46
C TYR A 32 9.86 -18.06 -13.66
N VAL A 33 8.88 -18.71 -13.03
CA VAL A 33 8.67 -20.17 -13.12
C VAL A 33 8.41 -20.62 -14.55
N ASN A 34 7.80 -19.77 -15.38
CA ASN A 34 7.54 -20.11 -16.79
C ASN A 34 8.81 -20.19 -17.66
N GLU A 35 9.92 -19.63 -17.21
CA GLU A 35 11.21 -19.63 -17.93
C GLU A 35 12.28 -20.48 -17.22
N HIS A 36 11.99 -21.00 -16.01
CA HIS A 36 12.95 -21.67 -15.13
C HIS A 36 12.31 -22.88 -14.46
N ASP A 37 12.48 -24.05 -15.06
CA ASP A 37 11.92 -25.34 -14.57
C ASP A 37 12.44 -25.75 -13.19
N GLU A 38 13.61 -25.21 -12.79
CA GLU A 38 14.18 -25.42 -11.44
C GLU A 38 13.45 -24.67 -10.33
N ALA A 39 12.66 -23.64 -10.66
CA ALA A 39 11.83 -22.94 -9.69
C ALA A 39 10.56 -23.76 -9.44
N ALA A 40 10.52 -24.49 -8.32
CA ALA A 40 9.44 -25.41 -8.00
C ALA A 40 8.11 -24.71 -7.64
N SER A 41 8.15 -23.44 -7.20
CA SER A 41 6.98 -22.67 -6.71
C SER A 41 7.23 -21.16 -6.89
N HIS A 42 6.16 -20.39 -6.73
CA HIS A 42 6.15 -18.93 -6.74
C HIS A 42 5.49 -18.37 -5.47
N ASN A 43 5.62 -17.08 -5.25
CA ASN A 43 5.29 -16.40 -4.00
C ASN A 43 3.81 -16.23 -3.67
N GLU A 44 2.86 -16.48 -4.57
CA GLU A 44 1.43 -16.18 -4.36
C GLU A 44 0.81 -16.87 -3.11
N ARG A 45 1.27 -18.07 -2.76
CA ARG A 45 0.79 -18.73 -1.54
C ARG A 45 1.36 -18.13 -0.26
N LEU A 46 2.61 -17.68 -0.31
CA LEU A 46 3.25 -16.94 0.77
C LEU A 46 2.65 -15.54 0.93
N GLU A 47 2.35 -14.86 -0.18
CA GLU A 47 1.61 -13.60 -0.23
C GLU A 47 0.25 -13.75 0.51
N PHE A 48 -0.55 -14.75 0.12
CA PHE A 48 -1.85 -15.01 0.75
C PHE A 48 -1.73 -15.22 2.28
N LEU A 49 -0.73 -15.97 2.73
CA LEU A 49 -0.50 -16.19 4.16
C LEU A 49 0.01 -14.91 4.85
N GLY A 50 0.93 -14.21 4.19
CA GLY A 50 1.54 -12.99 4.71
C GLY A 50 0.54 -11.84 4.87
N ASP A 51 -0.40 -11.70 3.94
CA ASP A 51 -1.52 -10.75 4.05
C ASP A 51 -2.32 -10.97 5.34
N ALA A 52 -2.70 -12.20 5.65
CA ALA A 52 -3.43 -12.52 6.88
C ALA A 52 -2.60 -12.23 8.15
N VAL A 53 -1.29 -12.52 8.14
CA VAL A 53 -0.38 -12.22 9.26
C VAL A 53 -0.21 -10.70 9.43
N LEU A 54 -0.07 -9.97 8.32
CA LEU A 54 0.04 -8.51 8.28
C LEU A 54 -1.22 -7.86 8.88
N GLU A 55 -2.40 -8.26 8.41
CA GLU A 55 -3.70 -7.79 8.92
C GLU A 55 -3.81 -8.02 10.44
N LEU A 56 -3.45 -9.20 10.93
CA LEU A 56 -3.49 -9.52 12.35
C LEU A 56 -2.54 -8.64 13.16
N ALA A 57 -1.28 -8.50 12.72
CA ALA A 57 -0.27 -7.73 13.45
C ALA A 57 -0.65 -6.24 13.54
N VAL A 58 -1.10 -5.65 12.43
CA VAL A 58 -1.55 -4.25 12.39
C VAL A 58 -2.80 -4.07 13.26
N THR A 59 -3.78 -4.97 13.17
CA THR A 59 -4.99 -4.94 14.00
C THR A 59 -4.67 -4.98 15.48
N ASN A 60 -3.81 -5.92 15.89
CA ASN A 60 -3.38 -6.07 17.28
C ASN A 60 -2.70 -4.79 17.80
N TYR A 61 -1.79 -4.23 17.02
CA TYR A 61 -1.09 -2.99 17.38
C TYR A 61 -2.06 -1.82 17.54
N LEU A 62 -2.94 -1.60 16.56
CA LEU A 62 -3.91 -0.50 16.59
C LEU A 62 -4.87 -0.63 17.77
N TYR A 63 -5.38 -1.83 18.04
CA TYR A 63 -6.27 -2.12 19.17
C TYR A 63 -5.63 -1.81 20.52
N GLN A 64 -4.36 -2.13 20.69
CA GLN A 64 -3.66 -1.92 21.96
C GLN A 64 -3.25 -0.48 22.19
N ASN A 65 -2.99 0.31 21.13
CA ASN A 65 -2.37 1.61 21.25
C ASN A 65 -3.32 2.79 20.97
N PHE A 66 -4.51 2.54 20.39
CA PHE A 66 -5.44 3.60 20.01
C PHE A 66 -6.83 3.37 20.62
N PRO A 67 -7.32 4.26 21.50
CA PRO A 67 -8.66 4.17 22.09
C PRO A 67 -9.74 4.73 21.14
N LEU A 68 -9.75 4.22 19.89
CA LEU A 68 -10.64 4.66 18.82
C LEU A 68 -11.78 3.67 18.63
N SER A 69 -12.84 4.10 17.94
CA SER A 69 -13.95 3.23 17.56
C SER A 69 -13.50 2.16 16.54
N GLU A 70 -14.26 1.07 16.43
CA GLU A 70 -13.99 -0.01 15.46
C GLU A 70 -13.89 0.52 14.02
N GLY A 71 -14.76 1.47 13.63
CA GLY A 71 -14.73 2.10 12.32
C GLY A 71 -13.43 2.88 12.06
N GLU A 72 -12.98 3.68 13.04
CA GLU A 72 -11.72 4.46 12.94
C GLU A 72 -10.50 3.54 12.87
N LEU A 73 -10.46 2.48 13.69
CA LEU A 73 -9.40 1.47 13.65
C LEU A 73 -9.36 0.76 12.30
N THR A 74 -10.52 0.45 11.71
CA THR A 74 -10.62 -0.17 10.39
C THR A 74 -10.09 0.73 9.29
N LEU A 75 -10.38 2.04 9.36
CA LEU A 75 -9.86 3.02 8.41
C LEU A 75 -8.33 3.14 8.50
N LEU A 76 -7.78 3.23 9.72
CA LEU A 76 -6.32 3.26 9.93
C LEU A 76 -5.64 2.00 9.43
N ARG A 77 -6.18 0.82 9.75
CA ARG A 77 -5.67 -0.45 9.26
C ARG A 77 -5.67 -0.48 7.74
N SER A 78 -6.79 -0.17 7.10
CA SER A 78 -6.91 -0.17 5.64
C SER A 78 -5.91 0.77 4.96
N ALA A 79 -5.59 1.90 5.58
CA ALA A 79 -4.58 2.82 5.07
C ALA A 79 -3.16 2.27 5.22
N LEU A 80 -2.86 1.62 6.36
CA LEU A 80 -1.55 1.02 6.62
C LEU A 80 -1.25 -0.14 5.67
N VAL A 81 -2.21 -1.07 5.48
CA VAL A 81 -2.02 -2.25 4.63
C VAL A 81 -2.33 -2.00 3.15
N LYS A 82 -2.63 -0.76 2.77
CA LYS A 82 -2.89 -0.41 1.38
C LYS A 82 -1.69 -0.69 0.49
N LYS A 83 -1.92 -1.26 -0.70
CA LYS A 83 -0.87 -1.65 -1.67
C LYS A 83 0.17 -0.57 -1.94
N ASP A 84 -0.25 0.69 -2.08
CA ASP A 84 0.69 1.79 -2.32
C ASP A 84 1.61 2.03 -1.12
N ASN A 85 1.10 1.89 0.12
CA ASN A 85 1.92 2.02 1.33
C ASN A 85 2.89 0.85 1.48
N LEU A 86 2.42 -0.39 1.27
CA LEU A 86 3.28 -1.58 1.28
C LEU A 86 4.37 -1.50 0.20
N ALA A 87 4.02 -1.01 -0.99
CA ALA A 87 4.97 -0.81 -2.07
C ALA A 87 6.03 0.24 -1.72
N ALA A 88 5.66 1.32 -1.01
CA ALA A 88 6.60 2.32 -0.54
C ALA A 88 7.61 1.72 0.47
N VAL A 89 7.12 0.90 1.42
CA VAL A 89 7.97 0.16 2.36
C VAL A 89 8.90 -0.80 1.60
N ALA A 90 8.36 -1.57 0.65
CA ALA A 90 9.15 -2.49 -0.18
C ALA A 90 10.24 -1.78 -1.00
N LYS A 91 9.97 -0.57 -1.50
CA LYS A 91 10.97 0.28 -2.18
C LYS A 91 12.08 0.74 -1.25
N ASN A 92 11.74 1.16 -0.04
CA ASN A 92 12.73 1.55 0.97
C ASN A 92 13.63 0.38 1.35
N LEU A 93 13.09 -0.84 1.38
CA LEU A 93 13.82 -2.10 1.56
C LEU A 93 14.51 -2.59 0.27
N ARG A 94 14.38 -1.87 -0.84
CA ARG A 94 14.92 -2.25 -2.14
C ARG A 94 14.54 -3.69 -2.56
N LEU A 95 13.36 -4.17 -2.15
CA LEU A 95 12.92 -5.54 -2.46
C LEU A 95 12.90 -5.82 -3.97
N GLY A 96 12.64 -4.80 -4.79
CA GLY A 96 12.68 -4.92 -6.25
C GLY A 96 13.99 -5.49 -6.81
N ASP A 97 15.13 -5.23 -6.15
CA ASP A 97 16.44 -5.72 -6.58
C ASP A 97 16.55 -7.25 -6.45
N TYR A 98 15.75 -7.85 -5.56
CA TYR A 98 15.79 -9.27 -5.22
C TYR A 98 14.70 -10.11 -5.92
N ILE A 99 13.66 -9.49 -6.48
CA ILE A 99 12.56 -10.21 -7.13
C ILE A 99 13.07 -10.95 -8.36
N LEU A 100 12.74 -12.23 -8.46
CA LEU A 100 13.04 -13.07 -9.63
C LEU A 100 11.88 -12.98 -10.62
N LEU A 101 12.15 -12.44 -11.80
CA LEU A 101 11.19 -12.15 -12.87
C LEU A 101 11.59 -12.84 -14.17
N SER A 102 10.60 -13.12 -15.03
CA SER A 102 10.90 -13.44 -16.44
C SER A 102 11.57 -12.26 -17.14
N LYS A 103 12.28 -12.52 -18.22
CA LYS A 103 12.88 -11.47 -19.06
C LYS A 103 11.86 -10.47 -19.59
N GLY A 104 10.64 -10.93 -19.87
CA GLY A 104 9.54 -10.09 -20.33
C GLY A 104 9.06 -9.14 -19.26
N GLU A 105 8.80 -9.65 -18.04
CA GLU A 105 8.36 -8.86 -16.90
C GLU A 105 9.44 -7.84 -16.46
N GLU A 106 10.69 -8.24 -16.46
CA GLU A 106 11.79 -7.35 -16.12
C GLU A 106 11.91 -6.17 -17.11
N LYS A 107 11.83 -6.45 -18.43
CA LYS A 107 11.85 -5.40 -19.48
C LYS A 107 10.68 -4.43 -19.39
N SER A 108 9.54 -4.85 -18.84
CA SER A 108 8.37 -4.00 -18.62
C SER A 108 8.44 -3.19 -17.32
N GLY A 109 9.59 -3.16 -16.65
CA GLY A 109 9.79 -2.42 -15.38
C GLY A 109 9.19 -3.12 -14.17
N GLY A 110 9.05 -4.47 -14.21
CA GLY A 110 8.41 -5.25 -13.15
C GLY A 110 8.96 -4.98 -11.75
N ARG A 111 10.28 -4.75 -11.63
CA ARG A 111 10.95 -4.47 -10.34
C ARG A 111 10.45 -3.21 -9.62
N GLU A 112 9.82 -2.29 -10.35
CA GLU A 112 9.33 -1.01 -9.82
C GLU A 112 7.80 -0.95 -9.72
N LYS A 113 7.08 -1.96 -10.22
CA LYS A 113 5.62 -2.01 -10.18
C LYS A 113 5.12 -2.15 -8.75
N ASN A 114 4.31 -1.20 -8.29
CA ASN A 114 3.80 -1.17 -6.92
C ASN A 114 3.13 -2.48 -6.50
N TYR A 115 2.33 -3.11 -7.38
CA TYR A 115 1.64 -4.34 -7.01
C TYR A 115 2.61 -5.52 -6.81
N LEU A 116 3.69 -5.61 -7.60
CA LEU A 116 4.71 -6.66 -7.41
C LEU A 116 5.49 -6.46 -6.11
N LEU A 117 5.84 -5.22 -5.82
CA LEU A 117 6.55 -4.86 -4.60
C LEU A 117 5.72 -5.14 -3.34
N ALA A 118 4.44 -4.74 -3.34
CA ALA A 118 3.53 -5.01 -2.24
C ALA A 118 3.34 -6.52 -2.02
N ASN A 119 3.03 -7.26 -3.07
CA ASN A 119 2.83 -8.71 -3.01
C ASN A 119 4.11 -9.44 -2.53
N THR A 120 5.30 -8.98 -2.96
CA THR A 120 6.57 -9.53 -2.48
C THR A 120 6.80 -9.24 -0.99
N PHE A 121 6.45 -8.05 -0.52
CA PHE A 121 6.54 -7.70 0.90
C PHE A 121 5.65 -8.61 1.76
N GLU A 122 4.40 -8.82 1.35
CA GLU A 122 3.48 -9.77 1.98
C GLU A 122 4.05 -11.20 1.93
N ALA A 123 4.61 -11.63 0.80
CA ALA A 123 5.21 -12.96 0.69
C ALA A 123 6.42 -13.14 1.64
N VAL A 124 7.25 -12.11 1.82
CA VAL A 124 8.35 -12.13 2.79
C VAL A 124 7.81 -12.27 4.23
N ILE A 125 6.72 -11.58 4.58
CA ILE A 125 6.05 -11.74 5.87
C ILE A 125 5.58 -13.19 6.06
N GLY A 126 4.94 -13.77 5.05
CA GLY A 126 4.50 -15.17 5.07
C GLY A 126 5.65 -16.17 5.24
N ALA A 127 6.78 -15.91 4.58
CA ALA A 127 8.00 -16.71 4.71
C ALA A 127 8.58 -16.64 6.13
N ILE A 128 8.67 -15.45 6.73
CA ILE A 128 9.14 -15.25 8.10
C ILE A 128 8.21 -15.98 9.08
N TYR A 129 6.89 -15.89 8.84
CA TYR A 129 5.91 -16.58 9.69
C TYR A 129 6.10 -18.10 9.69
N LEU A 130 6.32 -18.71 8.52
CA LEU A 130 6.57 -20.14 8.43
C LEU A 130 7.90 -20.56 9.06
N ASP A 131 8.93 -19.70 8.93
CA ASP A 131 10.28 -20.01 9.43
C ASP A 131 10.42 -19.79 10.93
N GLN A 132 9.80 -18.73 11.51
CA GLN A 132 10.04 -18.29 12.89
C GLN A 132 8.78 -17.97 13.70
N GLY A 133 7.62 -18.05 13.09
CA GLY A 133 6.34 -17.82 13.75
C GLY A 133 5.93 -16.35 13.86
N TYR A 134 4.79 -16.12 14.50
CA TYR A 134 4.11 -14.82 14.53
C TYR A 134 4.96 -13.69 15.13
N ALA A 135 5.64 -13.95 16.25
CA ALA A 135 6.40 -12.90 16.95
C ALA A 135 7.52 -12.28 16.10
N ALA A 136 8.19 -13.08 15.25
CA ALA A 136 9.20 -12.59 14.34
C ALA A 136 8.58 -11.74 13.20
N SER A 137 7.46 -12.21 12.65
CA SER A 137 6.72 -11.46 11.62
C SER A 137 6.14 -10.16 12.16
N GLU A 138 5.52 -10.19 13.33
CA GLU A 138 5.00 -8.98 14.00
C GLU A 138 6.10 -7.95 14.22
N LYS A 139 7.26 -8.35 14.75
CA LYS A 139 8.41 -7.46 14.95
C LYS A 139 8.81 -6.78 13.63
N MET A 140 8.98 -7.55 12.56
CA MET A 140 9.36 -7.01 11.24
C MET A 140 8.29 -6.07 10.70
N ILE A 141 7.00 -6.44 10.77
CA ILE A 141 5.89 -5.59 10.33
C ILE A 141 5.91 -4.25 11.10
N LEU A 142 6.03 -4.30 12.42
CA LEU A 142 6.03 -3.09 13.24
C LEU A 142 7.27 -2.21 12.95
N GLU A 143 8.44 -2.81 12.75
CA GLU A 143 9.68 -2.08 12.46
C GLU A 143 9.61 -1.28 11.14
N PHE A 144 9.07 -1.90 10.08
CA PHE A 144 9.12 -1.28 8.74
C PHE A 144 7.83 -0.57 8.33
N LEU A 145 6.68 -0.99 8.84
CA LEU A 145 5.40 -0.41 8.43
C LEU A 145 4.93 0.72 9.36
N LEU A 146 5.12 0.59 10.68
CA LEU A 146 4.63 1.61 11.63
C LEU A 146 5.19 3.03 11.40
N PRO A 147 6.43 3.22 10.95
CA PRO A 147 6.89 4.59 10.65
C PRO A 147 6.02 5.34 9.64
N THR A 148 5.20 4.64 8.85
CA THR A 148 4.25 5.27 7.92
C THR A 148 2.98 5.77 8.60
N LEU A 149 2.66 5.29 9.81
CA LEU A 149 1.42 5.61 10.52
C LEU A 149 1.31 7.10 10.87
N ASP A 150 2.41 7.70 11.32
CA ASP A 150 2.42 9.13 11.68
C ASP A 150 2.09 10.00 10.46
N THR A 151 2.63 9.67 9.30
CA THR A 151 2.31 10.35 8.04
C THR A 151 0.85 10.12 7.65
N ILE A 152 0.34 8.89 7.76
CA ILE A 152 -1.05 8.54 7.46
C ILE A 152 -2.01 9.36 8.32
N ILE A 153 -1.72 9.51 9.61
CA ILE A 153 -2.56 10.29 10.54
C ILE A 153 -2.42 11.79 10.23
N ALA A 154 -1.21 12.32 10.12
CA ALA A 154 -0.95 13.73 9.90
C ALA A 154 -1.58 14.26 8.60
N GLU A 155 -1.54 13.45 7.54
CA GLU A 155 -2.10 13.80 6.23
C GLU A 155 -3.54 13.31 6.04
N ASN A 156 -4.16 12.72 7.07
CA ASN A 156 -5.51 12.15 7.04
C ASN A 156 -5.73 11.17 5.87
N LEU A 157 -4.71 10.37 5.53
CA LEU A 157 -4.76 9.42 4.41
C LEU A 157 -5.68 8.22 4.66
N HIS A 158 -6.06 7.99 5.91
CA HIS A 158 -7.01 6.96 6.35
C HIS A 158 -8.47 7.38 6.14
N ILE A 159 -8.76 8.67 5.91
CA ILE A 159 -10.13 9.16 5.72
C ILE A 159 -10.51 9.03 4.25
N ASP A 160 -11.63 8.36 3.96
CA ASP A 160 -12.28 8.48 2.67
C ASP A 160 -12.99 9.85 2.59
N ALA A 161 -12.23 10.84 2.13
CA ALA A 161 -12.72 12.21 2.08
C ALA A 161 -13.94 12.38 1.15
N LYS A 162 -14.08 11.54 0.11
CA LYS A 162 -15.25 11.59 -0.79
C LYS A 162 -16.51 11.13 -0.08
N SER A 163 -16.46 10.00 0.62
CA SER A 163 -17.59 9.50 1.41
C SER A 163 -17.94 10.45 2.55
N SER A 164 -16.95 10.96 3.27
CA SER A 164 -17.15 11.94 4.34
C SER A 164 -17.75 13.25 3.82
N LEU A 165 -17.29 13.76 2.66
CA LEU A 165 -17.87 14.94 2.04
C LEU A 165 -19.31 14.69 1.58
N GLN A 166 -19.61 13.52 1.05
CA GLN A 166 -20.95 13.13 0.64
C GLN A 166 -21.91 13.09 1.83
N GLU A 167 -21.53 12.42 2.92
CA GLU A 167 -22.35 12.34 4.15
C GLU A 167 -22.64 13.71 4.73
N LYS A 168 -21.61 14.55 4.88
CA LYS A 168 -21.77 15.91 5.42
C LYS A 168 -22.57 16.82 4.49
N ALA A 169 -22.37 16.75 3.19
CA ALA A 169 -23.14 17.52 2.23
C ALA A 169 -24.61 17.09 2.21
N GLN A 170 -24.86 15.78 2.27
CA GLN A 170 -26.23 15.26 2.34
C GLN A 170 -26.93 15.69 3.63
N ALA A 171 -26.25 15.62 4.77
CA ALA A 171 -26.79 16.05 6.06
C ALA A 171 -27.03 17.56 6.13
N SER A 172 -26.15 18.38 5.56
CA SER A 172 -26.18 19.85 5.69
C SER A 172 -27.05 20.55 4.64
N VAL A 173 -27.02 20.07 3.39
CA VAL A 173 -27.67 20.73 2.24
C VAL A 173 -28.52 19.81 1.37
N GLY A 174 -28.60 18.52 1.68
CA GLY A 174 -29.42 17.53 0.96
C GLY A 174 -28.91 17.19 -0.45
N VAL A 175 -27.65 17.48 -0.78
CA VAL A 175 -27.09 17.33 -2.13
C VAL A 175 -25.85 16.45 -2.11
N THR A 176 -25.71 15.57 -3.13
CA THR A 176 -24.51 14.75 -3.33
C THR A 176 -23.45 15.54 -4.10
N PRO A 177 -22.20 15.61 -3.60
CA PRO A 177 -21.10 16.26 -4.32
C PRO A 177 -20.81 15.58 -5.66
N THR A 178 -20.41 16.38 -6.64
CA THR A 178 -19.96 15.91 -7.96
C THR A 178 -18.52 16.32 -8.20
N TYR A 179 -17.81 15.57 -9.05
CA TYR A 179 -16.40 15.82 -9.39
C TYR A 179 -16.24 16.01 -10.88
N LYS A 180 -15.53 17.07 -11.28
CA LYS A 180 -15.27 17.39 -12.69
C LYS A 180 -13.78 17.59 -12.89
N VAL A 181 -13.25 17.11 -14.03
CA VAL A 181 -11.87 17.38 -14.44
C VAL A 181 -11.77 18.87 -14.78
N ILE A 182 -10.83 19.55 -14.14
CA ILE A 182 -10.50 20.95 -14.47
C ILE A 182 -9.33 20.98 -15.44
N GLU A 183 -8.30 20.15 -15.16
CA GLU A 183 -7.10 20.08 -16.00
C GLU A 183 -6.55 18.66 -16.00
N GLU A 184 -5.99 18.26 -17.14
CA GLU A 184 -5.25 17.01 -17.30
C GLU A 184 -3.97 17.35 -18.07
N SER A 185 -2.80 17.08 -17.49
CA SER A 185 -1.50 17.43 -18.04
C SER A 185 -0.47 16.31 -17.84
N GLY A 186 0.67 16.40 -18.55
CA GLY A 186 1.77 15.45 -18.48
C GLY A 186 1.65 14.25 -19.43
N PRO A 187 2.75 13.52 -19.66
CA PRO A 187 2.79 12.33 -20.50
C PRO A 187 2.05 11.15 -19.83
N ALA A 188 1.70 10.11 -20.59
CA ALA A 188 0.89 8.99 -20.11
C ALA A 188 1.44 8.27 -18.87
N HIS A 189 2.77 8.28 -18.68
CA HIS A 189 3.45 7.63 -17.54
C HIS A 189 3.66 8.57 -16.33
N ASP A 190 3.38 9.88 -16.50
CA ASP A 190 3.49 10.89 -15.43
C ASP A 190 2.38 11.93 -15.60
N ARG A 191 1.13 11.42 -15.57
CA ARG A 191 -0.06 12.23 -15.79
C ARG A 191 -0.52 12.88 -14.48
N LEU A 192 -0.80 14.19 -14.56
CA LEU A 192 -1.35 14.96 -13.46
C LEU A 192 -2.81 15.33 -13.76
N PHE A 193 -3.68 15.08 -12.83
CA PHE A 193 -5.09 15.46 -12.87
C PHE A 193 -5.38 16.55 -11.84
N ILE A 194 -6.12 17.59 -12.24
CA ILE A 194 -6.72 18.55 -11.33
C ILE A 194 -8.24 18.35 -11.39
N MET A 195 -8.83 17.97 -10.25
CA MET A 195 -10.26 17.75 -10.11
C MET A 195 -10.89 18.82 -9.24
N GLY A 196 -12.09 19.27 -9.61
CA GLY A 196 -12.93 20.12 -8.78
C GLY A 196 -14.01 19.32 -8.08
N ALA A 197 -14.23 19.55 -6.78
CA ALA A 197 -15.39 19.08 -6.04
C ALA A 197 -16.48 20.16 -6.04
N TYR A 198 -17.71 19.78 -6.42
CA TYR A 198 -18.83 20.69 -6.58
C TYR A 198 -20.04 20.25 -5.77
N ILE A 199 -20.81 21.23 -5.28
CA ILE A 199 -22.20 21.06 -4.88
C ILE A 199 -23.07 21.87 -5.83
N ASN A 200 -23.99 21.21 -6.52
CA ASN A 200 -24.65 21.75 -7.71
C ASN A 200 -23.61 22.30 -8.70
N ASP A 201 -23.59 23.62 -8.95
CA ASP A 201 -22.62 24.28 -9.83
C ASP A 201 -21.56 25.10 -9.06
N GLU A 202 -21.61 25.10 -7.73
CA GLU A 202 -20.62 25.79 -6.89
C GLU A 202 -19.37 24.92 -6.73
N LEU A 203 -18.21 25.46 -7.15
CA LEU A 203 -16.90 24.84 -6.90
C LEU A 203 -16.54 25.04 -5.43
N LEU A 204 -16.39 23.94 -4.68
CA LEU A 204 -16.00 23.97 -3.26
C LEU A 204 -14.48 24.02 -3.08
N ALA A 205 -13.79 23.19 -3.84
CA ALA A 205 -12.33 23.05 -3.78
C ALA A 205 -11.79 22.35 -5.01
N THR A 206 -10.48 22.48 -5.23
CA THR A 206 -9.73 21.72 -6.23
C THR A 206 -8.69 20.83 -5.57
N GLY A 207 -8.41 19.67 -6.17
CA GLY A 207 -7.36 18.76 -5.73
C GLY A 207 -6.60 18.19 -6.91
N GLN A 208 -5.34 17.85 -6.68
CA GLN A 208 -4.49 17.27 -7.70
C GLN A 208 -4.02 15.85 -7.31
N GLY A 209 -3.72 15.03 -8.30
CA GLY A 209 -3.21 13.67 -8.10
C GLY A 209 -2.75 13.03 -9.40
N SER A 210 -2.01 11.93 -9.29
CA SER A 210 -1.54 11.13 -10.44
C SER A 210 -2.65 10.27 -11.07
N SER A 211 -3.82 10.24 -10.46
CA SER A 211 -5.05 9.65 -11.01
C SER A 211 -6.25 10.52 -10.69
N LYS A 212 -7.33 10.38 -11.48
CA LYS A 212 -8.60 11.09 -11.20
C LYS A 212 -9.09 10.82 -9.79
N GLN A 213 -9.04 9.57 -9.34
CA GLN A 213 -9.47 9.18 -8.00
C GLN A 213 -8.65 9.85 -6.89
N GLN A 214 -7.33 9.94 -7.03
CA GLN A 214 -6.49 10.65 -6.06
C GLN A 214 -6.80 12.14 -6.04
N ALA A 215 -6.96 12.77 -7.22
CA ALA A 215 -7.30 14.18 -7.32
C ALA A 215 -8.70 14.49 -6.75
N GLU A 216 -9.69 13.59 -6.92
CA GLU A 216 -11.02 13.68 -6.31
C GLU A 216 -10.95 13.59 -4.78
N GLN A 217 -10.18 12.65 -4.23
CA GLN A 217 -9.97 12.54 -2.79
C GLN A 217 -9.30 13.80 -2.21
N ALA A 218 -8.30 14.35 -2.93
CA ALA A 218 -7.65 15.59 -2.53
C ALA A 218 -8.62 16.78 -2.55
N ALA A 219 -9.44 16.92 -3.60
CA ALA A 219 -10.47 17.96 -3.69
C ALA A 219 -11.51 17.84 -2.57
N ALA A 220 -11.98 16.62 -2.30
CA ALA A 220 -12.93 16.36 -1.21
C ALA A 220 -12.37 16.73 0.17
N ARG A 221 -11.09 16.39 0.42
CA ARG A 221 -10.40 16.72 1.68
C ARG A 221 -10.32 18.22 1.91
N ILE A 222 -9.95 18.98 0.89
CA ILE A 222 -9.89 20.44 0.96
C ILE A 222 -11.30 21.03 1.15
N ALA A 223 -12.31 20.50 0.45
CA ALA A 223 -13.70 20.93 0.60
C ALA A 223 -14.24 20.74 2.03
N LEU A 224 -13.92 19.59 2.67
CA LEU A 224 -14.29 19.31 4.06
C LEU A 224 -13.73 20.36 5.04
N VAL A 225 -12.44 20.72 4.85
CA VAL A 225 -11.78 21.74 5.68
C VAL A 225 -12.39 23.14 5.43
N THR A 226 -12.66 23.48 4.17
CA THR A 226 -13.16 24.81 3.78
C THR A 226 -14.58 25.05 4.25
N LYS A 227 -15.46 24.04 4.13
CA LYS A 227 -16.90 24.21 4.47
C LYS A 227 -17.19 24.10 5.98
N GLN A 228 -16.29 23.49 6.77
CA GLN A 228 -16.46 23.34 8.24
C GLN A 228 -17.85 22.86 8.66
N TRP A 229 -18.46 21.97 7.88
CA TRP A 229 -19.75 21.39 8.23
C TRP A 229 -19.65 20.59 9.54
N PRO A 230 -20.68 20.67 10.38
CA PRO A 230 -20.70 19.98 11.67
C PRO A 230 -20.58 18.46 11.54
#